data_33fd6c64961561fc70123f730ab4f7b5
#
_entry.id   33fd6c64961561fc70123f730ab4f7b5
#
_cell.length_a   1.000
_cell.length_b   1.000
_cell.length_c   1.000
_cell.angle_alpha   90.00
_cell.angle_beta   90.00
_cell.angle_gamma   90.00
#
_symmetry.space_group_name_H-M   'P 1'
#
loop_
_entity.id
_entity.type
_entity.pdbx_description
1 polymer ?
#
loop_
_entity_poly.entity_id
_entity_poly.type
_entity_poly.pdbx_seq_one_letter_code
_entity_poly.pdbx_strand_id
1 'polypeptide(L)'
;MTPSPPAAAGTAGLSPETPAAERETGWSPNPSRRRIALAAALILFGALAALYAWGLPPFGGSDETTDNAYVRGRTTVVSPQVGGYLVAVPVVDFQRVRKGDLLARIDDAPFREKVLQGAANTAAQQASLANSAQSLRSAQAQLDLQDAAVMAARAGLQKAQADMNRIAELVDEGSVSLRERDQARAALKQAEAGVRQAQAQRAIAAQNVRSVTVGRGALEAQVAGAEASRGLAEIE
;
A
#
# COMPACT_ATOMS: atom_id res chain seq x y z
N MET A 1 -9.52 -28.03 -52.67
CA MET A 1 -10.09 -28.25 -54.04
C MET A 1 -8.98 -28.01 -55.02
N THR A 2 -8.36 -29.08 -55.40
CA THR A 2 -7.56 -29.29 -56.60
C THR A 2 -8.42 -28.98 -57.81
N PRO A 3 -7.91 -28.86 -59.05
CA PRO A 3 -7.01 -29.85 -59.66
C PRO A 3 -5.91 -29.31 -60.57
N SER A 4 -4.92 -30.14 -60.69
CA SER A 4 -4.02 -30.36 -61.86
C SER A 4 -4.74 -30.88 -63.09
N PRO A 5 -3.95 -31.35 -64.09
CA PRO A 5 -3.24 -30.76 -65.22
C PRO A 5 -3.89 -31.16 -66.58
N PRO A 6 -3.32 -31.20 -67.72
CA PRO A 6 -2.48 -32.27 -68.23
C PRO A 6 -1.42 -31.84 -69.32
N ALA A 7 -0.40 -32.48 -69.45
CA ALA A 7 0.25 -33.51 -70.21
C ALA A 7 0.01 -33.56 -71.73
N ALA A 8 1.12 -33.89 -72.34
CA ALA A 8 1.34 -34.77 -73.51
C ALA A 8 1.79 -34.12 -74.84
N ALA A 9 2.88 -34.52 -75.20
CA ALA A 9 3.33 -35.49 -76.23
C ALA A 9 3.57 -34.83 -77.59
N GLY A 10 4.64 -35.00 -78.12
CA GLY A 10 5.28 -36.09 -78.79
C GLY A 10 5.83 -35.67 -80.14
N THR A 11 6.79 -36.21 -80.47
CA THR A 11 7.32 -37.07 -81.52
C THR A 11 8.38 -36.47 -82.41
N ALA A 12 9.50 -37.14 -82.38
CA ALA A 12 10.15 -37.89 -83.47
C ALA A 12 10.76 -37.10 -84.63
N GLY A 13 12.05 -37.15 -84.79
CA GLY A 13 12.67 -38.09 -85.73
C GLY A 13 13.59 -37.44 -86.72
N LEU A 14 14.68 -38.10 -86.90
CA LEU A 14 15.54 -38.19 -88.12
C LEU A 14 16.87 -37.44 -88.06
N SER A 15 17.89 -38.29 -87.83
CA SER A 15 19.22 -38.15 -88.47
C SER A 15 19.11 -38.33 -89.99
N PRO A 16 20.04 -37.98 -90.85
CA PRO A 16 21.48 -38.28 -90.73
C PRO A 16 22.42 -37.26 -91.40
N GLU A 17 23.66 -37.67 -91.39
CA GLU A 17 24.76 -37.48 -92.30
C GLU A 17 25.89 -36.51 -91.94
N THR A 18 27.00 -37.16 -91.65
CA THR A 18 28.36 -36.68 -91.74
C THR A 18 28.78 -36.39 -93.20
N PRO A 19 29.59 -35.41 -93.46
CA PRO A 19 30.88 -35.76 -94.09
C PRO A 19 32.11 -35.04 -93.49
N ALA A 20 33.13 -35.87 -93.45
CA ALA A 20 34.53 -35.70 -93.76
C ALA A 20 35.31 -34.45 -93.32
N ALA A 21 36.23 -34.75 -92.51
CA ALA A 21 37.56 -34.21 -92.28
C ALA A 21 38.10 -33.13 -93.24
N GLU A 22 38.44 -32.00 -92.74
CA GLU A 22 39.59 -31.20 -93.15
C GLU A 22 40.51 -30.94 -91.97
N ARG A 23 41.75 -31.41 -92.07
CA ARG A 23 42.85 -31.16 -91.14
C ARG A 23 43.34 -29.74 -91.36
N GLU A 24 42.99 -28.86 -90.49
CA GLU A 24 43.70 -27.62 -90.39
C GLU A 24 44.94 -27.78 -89.47
N THR A 25 46.09 -27.54 -90.04
CA THR A 25 47.38 -27.56 -89.37
C THR A 25 47.43 -26.51 -88.25
N GLY A 26 47.35 -26.99 -87.01
CA GLY A 26 47.51 -26.15 -85.84
C GLY A 26 48.92 -25.56 -85.77
N TRP A 27 48.98 -24.22 -85.89
CA TRP A 27 50.14 -23.44 -85.45
C TRP A 27 50.24 -23.52 -83.95
N SER A 28 51.21 -24.18 -83.40
CA SER A 28 51.52 -24.21 -81.97
C SER A 28 52.66 -23.23 -81.70
N PRO A 29 52.34 -22.06 -81.16
CA PRO A 29 53.39 -21.19 -80.64
C PRO A 29 53.93 -21.80 -79.34
N ASN A 30 55.22 -22.14 -79.35
CA ASN A 30 55.95 -22.56 -78.17
C ASN A 30 56.35 -21.28 -77.38
N PRO A 31 55.57 -20.84 -76.43
CA PRO A 31 55.84 -19.59 -75.72
C PRO A 31 57.02 -19.80 -74.77
N SER A 32 58.08 -19.06 -75.03
CA SER A 32 59.20 -19.03 -74.05
C SER A 32 58.68 -18.84 -72.64
N ARG A 33 59.22 -19.54 -71.62
CA ARG A 33 58.78 -19.50 -70.25
C ARG A 33 58.66 -18.06 -69.74
N ARG A 34 59.47 -17.12 -70.26
CA ARG A 34 59.40 -15.67 -69.94
C ARG A 34 58.10 -15.03 -70.47
N ARG A 35 57.56 -15.40 -71.63
CA ARG A 35 56.29 -14.83 -72.12
C ARG A 35 55.09 -15.36 -71.36
N ILE A 36 55.09 -16.63 -70.93
CA ILE A 36 54.08 -17.20 -70.05
C ILE A 36 54.13 -16.51 -68.69
N ALA A 37 55.32 -16.30 -68.15
CA ALA A 37 55.47 -15.60 -66.85
C ALA A 37 54.97 -14.15 -66.95
N LEU A 38 55.27 -13.42 -68.00
CA LEU A 38 54.77 -12.07 -68.25
C LEU A 38 53.25 -12.00 -68.41
N ALA A 39 52.67 -12.97 -69.17
CA ALA A 39 51.21 -13.05 -69.33
C ALA A 39 50.53 -13.40 -68.02
N ALA A 40 51.08 -14.31 -67.20
CA ALA A 40 50.53 -14.66 -65.88
C ALA A 40 50.66 -13.46 -64.87
N ALA A 41 51.75 -12.74 -64.98
CA ALA A 41 51.91 -11.53 -64.12
C ALA A 41 50.93 -10.40 -64.48
N LEU A 42 50.65 -10.21 -65.77
CA LEU A 42 49.67 -9.26 -66.26
C LEU A 42 48.20 -9.65 -65.80
N ILE A 43 47.91 -10.95 -65.94
CA ILE A 43 46.58 -11.47 -65.49
C ILE A 43 46.46 -11.31 -63.98
N LEU A 44 47.51 -11.64 -63.22
CA LEU A 44 47.48 -11.49 -61.77
C LEU A 44 47.35 -10.00 -61.35
N PHE A 45 48.12 -9.13 -62.05
CA PHE A 45 47.98 -7.69 -61.80
C PHE A 45 46.63 -7.14 -62.17
N GLY A 46 46.05 -7.57 -63.29
CA GLY A 46 44.67 -7.23 -63.70
C GLY A 46 43.63 -7.71 -62.66
N ALA A 47 43.79 -8.96 -62.16
CA ALA A 47 42.92 -9.51 -61.13
C ALA A 47 43.03 -8.73 -59.80
N LEU A 48 44.23 -8.40 -59.38
CA LEU A 48 44.46 -7.58 -58.19
C LEU A 48 43.91 -6.16 -58.35
N ALA A 49 44.08 -5.55 -59.53
CA ALA A 49 43.54 -4.24 -59.84
C ALA A 49 41.99 -4.26 -59.87
N ALA A 50 41.38 -5.32 -60.38
CA ALA A 50 39.94 -5.51 -60.36
C ALA A 50 39.38 -5.73 -58.91
N LEU A 51 40.06 -6.55 -58.11
CA LEU A 51 39.75 -6.72 -56.70
C LEU A 51 39.87 -5.41 -55.92
N TYR A 52 40.92 -4.62 -56.21
CA TYR A 52 41.07 -3.29 -55.60
C TYR A 52 39.99 -2.31 -56.05
N ALA A 53 39.66 -2.25 -57.36
CA ALA A 53 38.66 -1.34 -57.89
C ALA A 53 37.23 -1.66 -57.39
N TRP A 54 36.94 -2.91 -57.12
CA TRP A 54 35.62 -3.37 -56.61
C TRP A 54 35.61 -3.49 -55.08
N GLY A 55 36.68 -3.14 -54.39
CA GLY A 55 36.74 -3.19 -52.95
C GLY A 55 36.48 -4.58 -52.34
N LEU A 56 36.82 -5.65 -53.09
CA LEU A 56 36.69 -7.02 -52.60
C LEU A 56 37.90 -7.41 -51.71
N PRO A 57 37.73 -8.37 -50.79
CA PRO A 57 38.86 -8.82 -49.96
C PRO A 57 40.09 -9.21 -50.79
N PRO A 58 41.31 -8.83 -50.42
CA PRO A 58 41.76 -8.24 -49.13
C PRO A 58 41.79 -6.70 -49.05
N PHE A 59 41.32 -6.00 -50.09
CA PHE A 59 41.39 -4.52 -50.19
C PHE A 59 40.10 -3.81 -49.77
N GLY A 60 39.00 -4.54 -49.53
CA GLY A 60 37.75 -4.00 -48.98
C GLY A 60 37.91 -3.70 -47.50
N GLY A 61 37.85 -2.45 -47.11
CA GLY A 61 37.66 -2.06 -45.72
C GLY A 61 36.26 -2.47 -45.24
N SER A 62 36.12 -3.02 -44.05
CA SER A 62 34.84 -3.36 -43.42
C SER A 62 34.10 -2.14 -42.89
N ASP A 63 34.21 -0.99 -43.55
CA ASP A 63 33.47 0.19 -43.19
C ASP A 63 32.07 0.10 -43.71
N GLU A 64 31.17 -0.42 -42.89
CA GLU A 64 29.73 -0.35 -43.14
C GLU A 64 29.25 1.08 -42.84
N THR A 65 28.99 1.84 -43.87
CA THR A 65 28.40 3.18 -43.76
C THR A 65 26.88 3.05 -43.83
N THR A 66 26.24 3.47 -42.75
CA THR A 66 24.77 3.54 -42.72
C THR A 66 24.33 4.99 -42.63
N ASP A 67 23.44 5.40 -43.52
CA ASP A 67 22.86 6.74 -43.53
C ASP A 67 21.71 6.89 -42.49
N ASN A 68 21.34 5.78 -41.83
CA ASN A 68 20.21 5.74 -40.90
C ASN A 68 20.62 5.18 -39.52
N ALA A 69 21.68 5.75 -38.95
CA ALA A 69 22.14 5.40 -37.60
C ALA A 69 21.41 6.23 -36.54
N TYR A 70 20.55 5.62 -35.73
CA TYR A 70 19.90 6.24 -34.60
C TYR A 70 20.53 5.78 -33.30
N VAL A 71 20.94 6.72 -32.47
CA VAL A 71 21.33 6.44 -31.07
C VAL A 71 20.05 6.35 -30.23
N ARG A 72 19.70 5.14 -29.78
CA ARG A 72 18.60 4.93 -28.83
C ARG A 72 19.15 4.85 -27.41
N GLY A 73 18.81 5.84 -26.61
CA GLY A 73 19.04 5.81 -25.16
C GLY A 73 17.84 5.24 -24.42
N ARG A 74 18.08 4.72 -23.21
CA ARG A 74 16.99 4.44 -22.27
C ARG A 74 16.58 5.76 -21.61
N THR A 75 15.35 6.17 -21.81
CA THR A 75 14.77 7.30 -21.10
C THR A 75 13.93 6.78 -19.93
N THR A 76 14.13 7.38 -18.76
CA THR A 76 13.35 7.08 -17.55
C THR A 76 12.63 8.35 -17.14
N VAL A 77 11.32 8.26 -17.02
CA VAL A 77 10.50 9.34 -16.47
C VAL A 77 10.54 9.26 -14.96
N VAL A 78 10.96 10.32 -14.30
CA VAL A 78 10.97 10.46 -12.84
C VAL A 78 9.79 11.34 -12.46
N SER A 79 8.84 10.80 -11.71
CA SER A 79 7.69 11.53 -11.20
C SER A 79 7.70 11.54 -9.68
N PRO A 80 7.37 12.66 -9.03
CA PRO A 80 7.20 12.70 -7.58
C PRO A 80 5.95 11.91 -7.18
N GLN A 81 5.91 11.41 -5.95
CA GLN A 81 4.76 10.70 -5.38
C GLN A 81 3.65 11.68 -4.95
N VAL A 82 4.02 12.92 -4.65
CA VAL A 82 3.11 13.99 -4.23
C VAL A 82 3.06 15.09 -5.27
N GLY A 83 1.86 15.62 -5.53
CA GLY A 83 1.66 16.77 -6.41
C GLY A 83 1.83 18.08 -5.65
N GLY A 84 2.44 19.08 -6.29
CA GLY A 84 2.60 20.40 -5.70
C GLY A 84 3.27 21.38 -6.64
N TYR A 85 3.40 22.64 -6.21
CA TYR A 85 4.13 23.65 -6.95
C TYR A 85 5.63 23.48 -6.79
N LEU A 86 6.37 23.64 -7.88
CA LEU A 86 7.84 23.63 -7.85
C LEU A 86 8.36 24.96 -7.36
N VAL A 87 9.11 24.97 -6.28
CA VAL A 87 9.79 26.16 -5.73
C VAL A 87 11.14 26.38 -6.43
N ALA A 88 11.84 25.31 -6.78
CA ALA A 88 13.12 25.40 -7.45
C ALA A 88 13.39 24.15 -8.29
N VAL A 89 14.04 24.36 -9.43
CA VAL A 89 14.58 23.32 -10.32
C VAL A 89 16.07 23.67 -10.53
N PRO A 90 16.98 23.15 -9.69
CA PRO A 90 18.39 23.53 -9.72
C PRO A 90 19.17 22.90 -10.88
N VAL A 91 18.57 21.98 -11.62
CA VAL A 91 19.19 21.28 -12.75
C VAL A 91 18.86 21.97 -14.08
N VAL A 92 19.80 21.90 -15.02
CA VAL A 92 19.65 22.43 -16.39
C VAL A 92 19.67 21.29 -17.41
N ASP A 93 19.13 21.53 -18.60
CA ASP A 93 19.11 20.55 -19.68
C ASP A 93 20.52 20.01 -19.99
N PHE A 94 20.61 18.71 -20.28
CA PHE A 94 21.85 17.99 -20.57
C PHE A 94 22.85 17.90 -19.42
N GLN A 95 22.50 18.33 -18.21
CA GLN A 95 23.34 18.17 -17.01
C GLN A 95 23.43 16.72 -16.60
N ARG A 96 24.65 16.25 -16.28
CA ARG A 96 24.84 14.93 -15.66
C ARG A 96 24.45 14.97 -14.20
N VAL A 97 23.47 14.14 -13.82
CA VAL A 97 23.02 13.98 -12.45
C VAL A 97 23.42 12.62 -11.90
N ARG A 98 23.65 12.54 -10.60
CA ARG A 98 23.98 11.33 -9.87
C ARG A 98 22.85 10.96 -8.93
N LYS A 99 22.83 9.72 -8.45
CA LYS A 99 21.90 9.31 -7.41
C LYS A 99 22.11 10.15 -6.14
N GLY A 100 21.04 10.83 -5.71
CA GLY A 100 21.05 11.72 -4.55
C GLY A 100 21.09 13.22 -4.90
N ASP A 101 21.31 13.59 -6.17
CA ASP A 101 21.25 14.98 -6.59
C ASP A 101 19.81 15.51 -6.54
N LEU A 102 19.65 16.77 -6.11
CA LEU A 102 18.36 17.44 -6.05
C LEU A 102 17.93 17.84 -7.45
N LEU A 103 16.88 17.25 -7.98
CA LEU A 103 16.32 17.54 -9.30
C LEU A 103 15.31 18.67 -9.26
N ALA A 104 14.41 18.64 -8.27
CA ALA A 104 13.36 19.63 -8.08
C ALA A 104 12.98 19.71 -6.60
N ARG A 105 12.51 20.89 -6.16
CA ARG A 105 11.95 21.09 -4.83
C ARG A 105 10.49 21.49 -4.96
N ILE A 106 9.60 20.72 -4.33
CA ILE A 106 8.18 21.02 -4.24
C ILE A 106 7.94 21.93 -3.02
N ASP A 107 6.93 22.79 -3.09
CA ASP A 107 6.47 23.59 -1.95
C ASP A 107 5.92 22.69 -0.85
N ASP A 108 6.52 22.76 0.31
CA ASP A 108 6.16 21.95 1.49
C ASP A 108 5.19 22.69 2.44
N ALA A 109 4.86 23.94 2.16
CA ALA A 109 3.96 24.73 3.02
C ALA A 109 2.57 24.07 3.18
N PRO A 110 1.90 23.58 2.11
CA PRO A 110 0.61 22.91 2.27
C PRO A 110 0.67 21.62 3.10
N PHE A 111 1.79 20.88 3.02
CA PHE A 111 1.99 19.65 3.78
C PHE A 111 2.26 19.95 5.26
N ARG A 112 3.05 20.99 5.55
CA ARG A 112 3.25 21.47 6.93
C ARG A 112 1.93 21.90 7.59
N GLU A 113 1.08 22.62 6.86
CA GLU A 113 -0.24 23.02 7.38
C GLU A 113 -1.14 21.80 7.65
N LYS A 114 -1.12 20.76 6.82
CA LYS A 114 -1.83 19.50 7.08
C LYS A 114 -1.34 18.83 8.35
N VAL A 115 -0.03 18.78 8.59
CA VAL A 115 0.57 18.20 9.81
C VAL A 115 0.14 19.00 11.03
N LEU A 116 0.18 20.33 10.97
CA LEU A 116 -0.27 21.22 12.07
C LEU A 116 -1.75 21.02 12.37
N GLN A 117 -2.58 20.91 11.34
CA GLN A 117 -4.01 20.64 11.49
C GLN A 117 -4.24 19.26 12.12
N GLY A 118 -3.50 18.23 11.70
CA GLY A 118 -3.53 16.89 12.29
C GLY A 118 -3.14 16.91 13.77
N ALA A 119 -2.08 17.65 14.11
CA ALA A 119 -1.63 17.82 15.50
C ALA A 119 -2.69 18.53 16.36
N ALA A 120 -3.32 19.59 15.84
CA ALA A 120 -4.39 20.31 16.55
C ALA A 120 -5.62 19.39 16.78
N ASN A 121 -6.01 18.59 15.77
CA ASN A 121 -7.09 17.63 15.92
C ASN A 121 -6.76 16.55 16.97
N THR A 122 -5.55 16.00 16.95
CA THR A 122 -5.09 15.03 17.96
C THR A 122 -5.15 15.64 19.37
N ALA A 123 -4.67 16.86 19.54
CA ALA A 123 -4.72 17.57 20.83
C ALA A 123 -6.17 17.77 21.29
N ALA A 124 -7.11 18.10 20.42
CA ALA A 124 -8.53 18.25 20.75
C ALA A 124 -9.15 16.91 21.23
N GLN A 125 -8.83 15.78 20.55
CA GLN A 125 -9.31 14.46 20.97
C GLN A 125 -8.68 14.03 22.31
N GLN A 126 -7.41 14.31 22.53
CA GLN A 126 -6.74 14.04 23.81
C GLN A 126 -7.36 14.86 24.96
N ALA A 127 -7.70 16.13 24.73
CA ALA A 127 -8.41 16.95 25.70
C ALA A 127 -9.81 16.38 26.03
N SER A 128 -10.52 15.88 25.03
CA SER A 128 -11.81 15.22 25.22
C SER A 128 -11.68 13.93 26.03
N LEU A 129 -10.65 13.14 25.78
CA LEU A 129 -10.32 11.95 26.57
C LEU A 129 -9.97 12.30 28.02
N ALA A 130 -9.19 13.37 28.24
CA ALA A 130 -8.87 13.86 29.58
C ALA A 130 -10.13 14.30 30.35
N ASN A 131 -11.07 14.99 29.68
CA ASN A 131 -12.36 15.37 30.26
C ASN A 131 -13.21 14.15 30.62
N SER A 132 -13.18 13.09 29.83
CA SER A 132 -13.90 11.85 30.14
C SER A 132 -13.36 11.16 31.38
N ALA A 133 -12.06 11.29 31.68
CA ALA A 133 -11.47 10.77 32.91
C ALA A 133 -12.04 11.49 34.14
N GLN A 134 -12.29 12.80 34.04
CA GLN A 134 -12.94 13.54 35.10
C GLN A 134 -14.42 13.12 35.30
N SER A 135 -15.13 12.90 34.19
CA SER A 135 -16.50 12.38 34.24
C SER A 135 -16.58 10.99 34.88
N LEU A 136 -15.60 10.12 34.60
CA LEU A 136 -15.50 8.82 35.27
C LEU A 136 -15.29 8.93 36.76
N ARG A 137 -14.39 9.81 37.22
CA ARG A 137 -14.18 10.06 38.65
C ARG A 137 -15.45 10.56 39.36
N SER A 138 -16.18 11.47 38.69
CA SER A 138 -17.47 11.96 39.19
C SER A 138 -18.52 10.85 39.30
N ALA A 139 -18.61 9.99 38.29
CA ALA A 139 -19.53 8.86 38.33
C ALA A 139 -19.16 7.83 39.42
N GLN A 140 -17.87 7.58 39.64
CA GLN A 140 -17.38 6.73 40.74
C GLN A 140 -17.73 7.30 42.09
N ALA A 141 -17.47 8.61 42.33
CA ALA A 141 -17.84 9.28 43.57
C ALA A 141 -19.35 9.21 43.84
N GLN A 142 -20.18 9.31 42.79
CA GLN A 142 -21.63 9.13 42.92
C GLN A 142 -21.99 7.69 43.27
N LEU A 143 -21.28 6.68 42.75
CA LEU A 143 -21.49 5.29 43.17
C LEU A 143 -21.11 5.06 44.63
N ASP A 144 -19.99 5.61 45.09
CA ASP A 144 -19.54 5.51 46.47
C ASP A 144 -20.57 6.15 47.42
N LEU A 145 -21.18 7.28 47.05
CA LEU A 145 -22.26 7.90 47.76
C LEU A 145 -23.47 6.97 47.90
N GLN A 146 -23.84 6.27 46.83
CA GLN A 146 -24.95 5.32 46.89
C GLN A 146 -24.60 4.06 47.71
N ASP A 147 -23.35 3.64 47.71
CA ASP A 147 -22.87 2.53 48.54
C ASP A 147 -22.99 2.90 50.02
N ALA A 148 -22.65 4.14 50.41
CA ALA A 148 -22.88 4.65 51.77
C ALA A 148 -24.38 4.68 52.10
N ALA A 149 -25.23 5.10 51.19
CA ALA A 149 -26.69 5.09 51.38
C ALA A 149 -27.24 3.66 51.59
N VAL A 150 -26.74 2.66 50.86
CA VAL A 150 -27.11 1.25 51.09
C VAL A 150 -26.68 0.79 52.50
N MET A 151 -25.47 1.16 52.94
CA MET A 151 -24.99 0.83 54.29
C MET A 151 -25.88 1.47 55.37
N ALA A 152 -26.24 2.73 55.20
CA ALA A 152 -27.17 3.44 56.14
C ALA A 152 -28.56 2.77 56.18
N ALA A 153 -29.12 2.42 55.03
CA ALA A 153 -30.38 1.72 54.93
C ALA A 153 -30.35 0.33 55.61
N ARG A 154 -29.24 -0.41 55.45
CA ARG A 154 -29.04 -1.71 56.12
C ARG A 154 -28.94 -1.58 57.62
N ALA A 155 -28.25 -0.55 58.15
CA ALA A 155 -28.19 -0.26 59.58
C ALA A 155 -29.58 0.05 60.11
N GLY A 156 -30.40 0.82 59.35
CA GLY A 156 -31.79 1.07 59.68
C GLY A 156 -32.67 -0.20 59.74
N LEU A 157 -32.44 -1.10 58.76
CA LEU A 157 -33.12 -2.41 58.73
C LEU A 157 -32.74 -3.28 59.93
N GLN A 158 -31.44 -3.32 60.26
CA GLN A 158 -30.97 -4.08 61.42
C GLN A 158 -31.59 -3.58 62.74
N LYS A 159 -31.70 -2.23 62.92
CA LYS A 159 -32.35 -1.63 64.04
C LYS A 159 -33.84 -2.04 64.10
N ALA A 160 -34.57 -1.87 62.98
CA ALA A 160 -35.98 -2.21 62.91
C ALA A 160 -36.25 -3.70 63.20
N GLN A 161 -35.33 -4.58 62.71
CA GLN A 161 -35.41 -6.03 63.00
C GLN A 161 -35.22 -6.32 64.50
N ALA A 162 -34.23 -5.68 65.14
CA ALA A 162 -33.97 -5.83 66.59
C ALA A 162 -35.16 -5.33 67.41
N ASP A 163 -35.73 -4.20 67.04
CA ASP A 163 -36.92 -3.63 67.73
C ASP A 163 -38.15 -4.52 67.54
N MET A 164 -38.38 -5.08 66.35
CA MET A 164 -39.45 -6.03 66.07
C MET A 164 -39.33 -7.31 66.93
N ASN A 165 -38.12 -7.87 67.01
CA ASN A 165 -37.83 -9.07 67.82
C ASN A 165 -38.11 -8.81 69.32
N ARG A 166 -37.64 -7.67 69.84
CA ARG A 166 -37.86 -7.28 71.22
C ARG A 166 -39.38 -7.09 71.55
N ILE A 167 -40.11 -6.40 70.67
CA ILE A 167 -41.54 -6.18 70.85
C ILE A 167 -42.33 -7.49 70.71
N ALA A 168 -41.90 -8.40 69.86
CA ALA A 168 -42.54 -9.73 69.75
C ALA A 168 -42.43 -10.51 71.08
N GLU A 169 -41.25 -10.52 71.72
CA GLU A 169 -41.00 -11.16 73.01
C GLU A 169 -41.92 -10.54 74.12
N LEU A 170 -41.98 -9.20 74.21
CA LEU A 170 -42.74 -8.48 75.16
C LEU A 170 -44.26 -8.66 74.97
N VAL A 171 -44.74 -8.86 73.75
CA VAL A 171 -46.16 -9.20 73.50
C VAL A 171 -46.48 -10.61 74.02
N ASP A 172 -45.56 -11.57 73.81
CA ASP A 172 -45.79 -12.95 74.26
C ASP A 172 -45.79 -13.01 75.80
N GLU A 173 -45.05 -12.11 76.47
CA GLU A 173 -45.09 -11.93 77.89
C GLU A 173 -46.31 -11.12 78.40
N GLY A 174 -47.15 -10.58 77.50
CA GLY A 174 -48.28 -9.75 77.80
C GLY A 174 -47.96 -8.32 78.32
N SER A 175 -46.70 -7.86 78.14
CA SER A 175 -46.21 -6.60 78.61
C SER A 175 -46.50 -5.42 77.71
N VAL A 176 -46.80 -5.66 76.39
CA VAL A 176 -47.12 -4.63 75.41
C VAL A 176 -48.31 -5.04 74.54
N SER A 177 -48.91 -4.09 73.82
CA SER A 177 -50.10 -4.29 73.05
C SER A 177 -49.83 -4.88 71.64
N LEU A 178 -50.81 -5.62 71.08
CA LEU A 178 -50.78 -6.09 69.70
C LEU A 178 -50.58 -4.95 68.67
N ARG A 179 -51.09 -3.77 68.97
CA ARG A 179 -50.93 -2.55 68.18
C ARG A 179 -49.46 -2.14 68.06
N GLU A 180 -48.66 -2.21 69.16
CA GLU A 180 -47.24 -1.93 69.08
C GLU A 180 -46.46 -2.92 68.26
N ARG A 181 -46.82 -4.18 68.35
CA ARG A 181 -46.28 -5.20 67.44
C ARG A 181 -46.57 -4.90 65.95
N ASP A 182 -47.83 -4.50 65.64
CA ASP A 182 -48.20 -4.16 64.27
C ASP A 182 -47.45 -2.89 63.77
N GLN A 183 -47.21 -1.92 64.64
CA GLN A 183 -46.38 -0.74 64.34
C GLN A 183 -44.92 -1.13 64.05
N ALA A 184 -44.30 -1.98 64.89
CA ALA A 184 -42.96 -2.46 64.70
C ALA A 184 -42.82 -3.27 63.40
N ARG A 185 -43.82 -4.09 63.07
CA ARG A 185 -43.87 -4.85 61.82
C ARG A 185 -43.99 -3.95 60.57
N ALA A 186 -44.77 -2.86 60.67
CA ALA A 186 -44.85 -1.88 59.60
C ALA A 186 -43.51 -1.12 59.44
N ALA A 187 -42.83 -0.75 60.54
CA ALA A 187 -41.50 -0.12 60.52
C ALA A 187 -40.45 -1.05 59.89
N LEU A 188 -40.48 -2.35 60.23
CA LEU A 188 -39.60 -3.35 59.59
C LEU A 188 -39.80 -3.41 58.06
N LYS A 189 -41.07 -3.51 57.63
CA LYS A 189 -41.37 -3.51 56.21
C LYS A 189 -40.94 -2.23 55.50
N GLN A 190 -41.08 -1.08 56.14
CA GLN A 190 -40.62 0.22 55.66
C GLN A 190 -39.10 0.20 55.49
N ALA A 191 -38.34 -0.30 56.47
CA ALA A 191 -36.89 -0.40 56.40
C ALA A 191 -36.41 -1.36 55.31
N GLU A 192 -37.10 -2.51 55.14
CA GLU A 192 -36.84 -3.45 54.00
C GLU A 192 -37.04 -2.77 52.64
N ALA A 193 -38.11 -1.98 52.50
CA ALA A 193 -38.38 -1.21 51.29
C ALA A 193 -37.27 -0.16 51.04
N GLY A 194 -36.81 0.51 52.12
CA GLY A 194 -35.68 1.46 52.04
C GLY A 194 -34.38 0.84 51.53
N VAL A 195 -34.07 -0.36 52.02
CA VAL A 195 -32.87 -1.10 51.47
C VAL A 195 -33.02 -1.41 50.00
N ARG A 196 -34.18 -1.92 49.55
CA ARG A 196 -34.42 -2.17 48.15
C ARG A 196 -34.33 -0.92 47.30
N GLN A 197 -34.83 0.21 47.75
CA GLN A 197 -34.71 1.51 47.09
C GLN A 197 -33.24 1.95 46.96
N ALA A 198 -32.48 1.90 48.05
CA ALA A 198 -31.06 2.26 48.04
C ALA A 198 -30.26 1.36 47.11
N GLN A 199 -30.53 0.05 47.10
CA GLN A 199 -29.87 -0.90 46.16
C GLN A 199 -30.21 -0.60 44.68
N ALA A 200 -31.45 -0.21 44.37
CA ALA A 200 -31.85 0.19 43.04
C ALA A 200 -31.10 1.46 42.57
N GLN A 201 -30.98 2.48 43.48
CA GLN A 201 -30.21 3.69 43.18
C GLN A 201 -28.73 3.40 42.95
N ARG A 202 -28.15 2.52 43.77
CA ARG A 202 -26.78 2.03 43.59
C ARG A 202 -26.61 1.34 42.23
N ALA A 203 -27.55 0.49 41.83
CA ALA A 203 -27.50 -0.19 40.52
C ALA A 203 -27.52 0.79 39.35
N ILE A 204 -28.32 1.87 39.46
CA ILE A 204 -28.36 2.95 38.45
C ILE A 204 -27.01 3.68 38.41
N ALA A 205 -26.42 4.02 39.58
CA ALA A 205 -25.09 4.65 39.61
C ALA A 205 -23.99 3.75 39.03
N ALA A 206 -24.03 2.45 39.33
CA ALA A 206 -23.10 1.48 38.75
C ALA A 206 -23.24 1.37 37.22
N GLN A 207 -24.47 1.45 36.71
CA GLN A 207 -24.70 1.47 35.26
C GLN A 207 -24.17 2.76 34.63
N ASN A 208 -24.29 3.90 35.31
CA ASN A 208 -23.71 5.17 34.85
C ASN A 208 -22.17 5.07 34.73
N VAL A 209 -21.47 4.51 35.73
CA VAL A 209 -20.02 4.25 35.66
C VAL A 209 -19.68 3.39 34.43
N ARG A 210 -20.43 2.33 34.15
CA ARG A 210 -20.21 1.49 32.97
C ARG A 210 -20.40 2.27 31.66
N SER A 211 -21.48 3.09 31.58
CA SER A 211 -21.75 3.93 30.42
C SER A 211 -20.61 4.90 30.12
N VAL A 212 -20.10 5.59 31.16
CA VAL A 212 -18.96 6.52 31.03
C VAL A 212 -17.70 5.75 30.62
N THR A 213 -17.46 4.56 31.16
CA THR A 213 -16.30 3.73 30.81
C THR A 213 -16.34 3.30 29.35
N VAL A 214 -17.50 2.87 28.84
CA VAL A 214 -17.69 2.52 27.43
C VAL A 214 -17.49 3.75 26.52
N GLY A 215 -18.07 4.89 26.91
CA GLY A 215 -17.87 6.16 26.19
C GLY A 215 -16.39 6.58 26.12
N ARG A 216 -15.63 6.35 27.18
CA ARG A 216 -14.19 6.60 27.20
C ARG A 216 -13.45 5.71 26.19
N GLY A 217 -13.78 4.43 26.07
CA GLY A 217 -13.18 3.53 25.06
C GLY A 217 -13.39 4.04 23.63
N ALA A 218 -14.56 4.63 23.34
CA ALA A 218 -14.81 5.26 22.04
C ALA A 218 -13.89 6.48 21.80
N LEU A 219 -13.66 7.31 22.84
CA LEU A 219 -12.74 8.45 22.75
C LEU A 219 -11.28 7.99 22.56
N GLU A 220 -10.85 6.92 23.22
CA GLU A 220 -9.52 6.32 23.02
C GLU A 220 -9.32 5.88 21.56
N ALA A 221 -10.34 5.26 20.96
CA ALA A 221 -10.31 4.91 19.55
C ALA A 221 -10.26 6.14 18.62
N GLN A 222 -10.95 7.24 18.99
CA GLN A 222 -10.89 8.50 18.24
C GLN A 222 -9.49 9.14 18.31
N VAL A 223 -8.84 9.12 19.47
CA VAL A 223 -7.45 9.59 19.61
C VAL A 223 -6.53 8.78 18.72
N ALA A 224 -6.61 7.44 18.75
CA ALA A 224 -5.80 6.58 17.92
C ALA A 224 -6.03 6.84 16.40
N GLY A 225 -7.28 7.10 16.00
CA GLY A 225 -7.62 7.49 14.63
C GLY A 225 -7.02 8.84 14.21
N ALA A 226 -7.04 9.83 15.12
CA ALA A 226 -6.44 11.14 14.87
C ALA A 226 -4.91 11.07 14.79
N GLU A 227 -4.27 10.26 15.63
CA GLU A 227 -2.82 10.00 15.58
C GLU A 227 -2.41 9.31 14.28
N ALA A 228 -3.17 8.31 13.82
CA ALA A 228 -2.94 7.65 12.55
C ALA A 228 -3.07 8.61 11.36
N SER A 229 -4.09 9.48 11.38
CA SER A 229 -4.29 10.50 10.34
C SER A 229 -3.16 11.53 10.30
N ARG A 230 -2.66 11.94 11.46
CA ARG A 230 -1.48 12.80 11.57
C ARG A 230 -0.25 12.10 11.01
N GLY A 231 -0.02 10.83 11.37
CA GLY A 231 1.12 10.05 10.86
C GLY A 231 1.11 9.90 9.34
N LEU A 232 -0.05 9.77 8.71
CA LEU A 232 -0.18 9.79 7.25
C LEU A 232 0.25 11.14 6.64
N ALA A 233 -0.16 12.24 7.27
CA ALA A 233 0.22 13.58 6.81
C ALA A 233 1.73 13.88 6.99
N GLU A 234 2.43 13.20 7.89
CA GLU A 234 3.88 13.33 8.10
C GLU A 234 4.70 12.53 7.05
N ILE A 235 4.08 11.56 6.37
CA ILE A 235 4.72 10.72 5.36
C ILE A 235 4.57 11.32 3.95
N GLU A 236 3.54 12.12 3.70
CA GLU A 236 3.35 12.87 2.44
C GLU A 236 4.39 13.98 2.26
#